data_c146b8311e45fe041fdf85acd64b8a48
#
_entry.id   c146b8311e45fe041fdf85acd64b8a48
#
_cell.length_a   1.000
_cell.length_b   1.000
_cell.length_c   1.000
_cell.angle_alpha   90.00
_cell.angle_beta   90.00
_cell.angle_gamma   90.00
#
_symmetry.space_group_name_H-M   'P 1'
#
loop_
_entity.id
_entity.type
_entity.pdbx_description
1 polymer ?
#
loop_
_entity_poly.entity_id
_entity_poly.type
_entity_poly.pdbx_seq_one_letter_code
_entity_poly.pdbx_strand_id
1 'polypeptide(L)' 'MTLYDKILLVKTNLTADDFAPDTGTIVLQNDATTPPAGKVAVGNDYIREWNHATETQPTQAEIDGV' A
#
# COMPACT_ATOMS: atom_id res chain seq x y z
N MET A 1 -8.16 3.51 -10.32
CA MET A 1 -7.41 3.95 -9.13
C MET A 1 -6.17 3.09 -8.93
N THR A 2 -5.09 3.71 -8.48
CA THR A 2 -3.87 2.97 -8.15
C THR A 2 -3.99 2.35 -6.75
N LEU A 3 -3.06 1.46 -6.43
CA LEU A 3 -2.96 0.91 -5.08
C LEU A 3 -2.83 2.03 -4.04
N TYR A 4 -2.01 3.03 -4.32
CA TYR A 4 -1.82 4.19 -3.44
C TYR A 4 -3.15 4.89 -3.14
N ASP A 5 -3.94 5.17 -4.18
CA ASP A 5 -5.25 5.82 -4.01
C ASP A 5 -6.17 4.98 -3.14
N LYS A 6 -6.20 3.68 -3.37
CA LYS A 6 -7.06 2.76 -2.60
C LYS A 6 -6.64 2.69 -1.14
N ILE A 7 -5.34 2.67 -0.86
CA ILE A 7 -4.85 2.67 0.52
C ILE A 7 -5.32 3.92 1.25
N LEU A 8 -5.24 5.08 0.63
CA LEU A 8 -5.68 6.33 1.24
C LEU A 8 -7.19 6.36 1.50
N LEU A 9 -7.97 5.65 0.70
CA LEU A 9 -9.42 5.53 0.93
C LEU A 9 -9.73 4.60 2.10
N VAL A 10 -8.96 3.52 2.25
CA VAL A 10 -9.16 2.56 3.34
C VAL A 10 -8.60 3.10 4.65
N LYS A 11 -7.44 3.72 4.61
CA LYS A 11 -6.74 4.25 5.79
C LYS A 11 -6.70 5.77 5.71
N THR A 12 -7.79 6.40 6.11
CA THR A 12 -7.99 7.84 5.92
C THR A 12 -7.07 8.72 6.76
N ASN A 13 -6.40 8.16 7.76
CA ASN A 13 -5.43 8.89 8.57
C ASN A 13 -4.04 8.98 7.95
N LEU A 14 -3.80 8.27 6.86
CA LEU A 14 -2.51 8.30 6.17
C LEU A 14 -2.40 9.55 5.29
N THR A 15 -1.18 9.99 5.08
CA THR A 15 -0.85 11.11 4.20
C THR A 15 0.25 10.70 3.22
N ALA A 16 0.52 11.56 2.24
CA ALA A 16 1.59 11.31 1.28
C ALA A 16 2.96 11.15 1.97
N ASP A 17 3.17 11.82 3.10
CA ASP A 17 4.43 11.74 3.83
C ASP A 17 4.72 10.33 4.36
N ASP A 18 3.69 9.54 4.63
CA ASP A 18 3.86 8.17 5.09
C ASP A 18 4.47 7.26 4.02
N PHE A 19 4.39 7.68 2.76
CA PHE A 19 4.91 6.94 1.61
C PHE A 19 6.20 7.53 1.06
N ALA A 20 6.74 8.57 1.71
CA ALA A 20 7.95 9.23 1.24
C ALA A 20 9.15 8.27 1.28
N PRO A 21 10.03 8.27 0.26
CA PRO A 21 11.14 7.32 0.21
C PRO A 21 12.16 7.48 1.33
N ASP A 22 12.29 8.70 1.87
CA ASP A 22 13.30 9.00 2.89
C ASP A 22 12.79 8.82 4.33
N THR A 23 11.55 9.24 4.58
CA THR A 23 11.00 9.31 5.94
C THR A 23 9.75 8.47 6.12
N GLY A 24 9.18 7.96 5.04
CA GLY A 24 7.97 7.16 5.08
C GLY A 24 8.21 5.76 5.64
N THR A 25 7.16 5.18 6.20
CA THR A 25 7.19 3.84 6.77
C THR A 25 6.53 2.81 5.87
N ILE A 26 5.96 3.25 4.76
CA ILE A 26 5.24 2.40 3.81
C ILE A 26 5.98 2.45 2.47
N VAL A 27 6.32 1.28 1.94
CA VAL A 27 6.99 1.19 0.64
C VAL A 27 6.09 0.44 -0.33
N LEU A 28 5.73 1.10 -1.41
CA LEU A 28 5.00 0.50 -2.53
C LEU A 28 5.99 0.26 -3.68
N GLN A 29 5.76 -0.78 -4.44
CA GLN A 29 6.62 -1.11 -5.58
C GLN A 29 5.77 -1.42 -6.81
N ASN A 30 6.28 -1.01 -7.98
CA ASN A 30 5.57 -1.09 -9.25
C ASN A 30 6.50 -1.58 -10.35
N ASP A 31 7.20 -2.67 -10.15
CA ASP A 31 8.11 -3.20 -11.16
C ASP A 31 7.91 -4.68 -11.43
N ALA A 32 6.94 -5.28 -10.78
CA ALA A 32 6.72 -6.71 -10.92
C ALA A 32 5.69 -6.96 -12.00
N THR A 33 5.99 -7.88 -12.92
CA THR A 33 4.99 -8.38 -13.85
C THR A 33 3.95 -9.21 -13.11
N THR A 34 4.38 -9.86 -12.03
CA THR A 34 3.50 -10.61 -11.13
C THR A 34 3.92 -10.31 -9.70
N PRO A 35 3.08 -9.64 -8.90
CA PRO A 35 3.42 -9.36 -7.51
C PRO A 35 3.69 -10.64 -6.73
N PRO A 36 4.61 -10.59 -5.74
CA PRO A 36 4.89 -11.76 -4.90
C PRO A 36 3.66 -12.27 -4.18
N ALA A 37 3.56 -13.58 -4.01
CA ALA A 37 2.46 -14.20 -3.29
C ALA A 37 2.43 -13.69 -1.84
N GLY A 38 1.22 -13.44 -1.32
CA GLY A 38 1.05 -12.97 0.05
C GLY A 38 1.13 -11.45 0.21
N LYS A 39 1.42 -10.72 -0.84
CA LYS A 39 1.45 -9.25 -0.80
C LYS A 39 0.11 -8.67 -1.26
N VAL A 40 -0.29 -7.58 -0.63
CA VAL A 40 -1.47 -6.82 -1.07
C VAL A 40 -1.11 -6.06 -2.34
N ALA A 41 -1.89 -6.24 -3.40
CA ALA A 41 -1.52 -5.75 -4.73
C ALA A 41 -2.72 -5.26 -5.52
N VAL A 42 -2.43 -4.34 -6.45
CA VAL A 42 -3.37 -3.90 -7.49
C VAL A 42 -2.58 -3.85 -8.80
N GLY A 43 -2.88 -4.74 -9.74
CA GLY A 43 -2.12 -4.83 -10.98
C GLY A 43 -0.67 -5.19 -10.70
N ASN A 44 0.25 -4.32 -11.13
CA ASN A 44 1.68 -4.48 -10.92
C ASN A 44 2.18 -3.80 -9.66
N ASP A 45 1.32 -3.05 -8.98
CA ASP A 45 1.67 -2.37 -7.74
C ASP A 45 1.44 -3.29 -6.56
N TYR A 46 2.36 -3.29 -5.58
CA TYR A 46 2.14 -4.05 -4.37
C TYR A 46 2.79 -3.36 -3.17
N ILE A 47 2.32 -3.71 -1.97
CA ILE A 47 2.90 -3.21 -0.72
C ILE A 47 4.14 -4.03 -0.41
N ARG A 48 5.31 -3.43 -0.57
CA ARG A 48 6.58 -4.10 -0.30
C ARG A 48 6.87 -4.16 1.19
N GLU A 49 6.66 -3.03 1.89
CA GLU A 49 6.91 -2.94 3.33
C GLU A 49 5.83 -2.08 3.96
N TRP A 50 5.44 -2.45 5.18
CA TRP A 50 4.49 -1.68 5.97
C TRP A 50 4.99 -1.63 7.40
N ASN A 51 5.53 -0.49 7.81
CA ASN A 51 6.10 -0.29 9.14
C ASN A 51 5.45 0.89 9.88
N HIS A 52 4.23 1.26 9.51
CA HIS A 52 3.55 2.38 10.14
C HIS A 52 3.31 2.09 11.63
N ALA A 53 3.55 3.10 12.47
CA ALA A 53 3.53 2.92 13.93
C ALA A 53 2.11 2.68 14.47
N THR A 54 1.10 3.27 13.87
CA THR A 54 -0.27 3.24 14.39
C THR A 54 -1.30 2.61 13.47
N GLU A 55 -1.06 2.62 12.14
CA GLU A 55 -2.01 2.07 11.17
C GLU A 55 -1.54 0.70 10.72
N THR A 56 -2.43 -0.27 10.77
CA THR A 56 -2.12 -1.62 10.28
C THR A 56 -2.26 -1.68 8.75
N GLN A 57 -1.54 -2.61 8.13
CA GLN A 57 -1.63 -2.82 6.69
C GLN A 57 -3.05 -3.22 6.31
N PRO A 58 -3.63 -2.59 5.27
CA PRO A 58 -4.94 -3.01 4.78
C PRO A 58 -4.86 -4.42 4.19
N THR A 59 -5.96 -5.16 4.27
CA THR A 59 -6.04 -6.47 3.65
C THR A 59 -6.33 -6.35 2.17
N GLN A 60 -6.08 -7.42 1.41
CA GLN A 60 -6.43 -7.44 -0.01
C GLN A 60 -7.94 -7.24 -0.19
N ALA A 61 -8.76 -7.83 0.68
CA ALA A 61 -10.21 -7.67 0.61
C ALA A 61 -10.65 -6.22 0.80
N GLU A 62 -10.00 -5.51 1.72
CA GLU A 62 -10.28 -4.08 1.92
C GLU A 62 -9.93 -3.26 0.68
N ILE A 63 -8.79 -3.55 0.07
CA ILE A 63 -8.35 -2.87 -1.15
C ILE A 63 -9.29 -3.18 -2.31
N ASP A 64 -9.71 -4.42 -2.46
CA ASP A 64 -10.61 -4.84 -3.54
C ASP A 64 -12.01 -4.23 -3.38
N GLY A 65 -12.39 -3.83 -2.17
CA GLY A 65 -13.70 -3.27 -1.88
C GLY A 65 -13.85 -1.77 -2.18
N VAL A 66 -12.78 -1.10 -2.56
CA VAL A 66 -12.84 0.34 -2.87
C VAL A 66 -12.65 0.61 -4.35
#